data_5a39ae0e489dcbe3b744e4b8e4e1a4f2
#
_entry.id   5a39ae0e489dcbe3b744e4b8e4e1a4f2
#
_cell.length_a   1.000
_cell.length_b   1.000
_cell.length_c   1.000
_cell.angle_alpha   90.00
_cell.angle_beta   90.00
_cell.angle_gamma   90.00
#
_symmetry.space_group_name_H-M   'P 1'
#
loop_
_entity.id
_entity.type
_entity.pdbx_description
1 polymer ?
#
loop_
_entity_poly.entity_id
_entity_poly.type
_entity_poly.pdbx_seq_one_letter_code
_entity_poly.pdbx_strand_id
1 'polypeptide(L)'
;NSTISTQKSGQFISTLSSSLSSLIRSSAIGSGKGTPDISPTAFMVDLCNSYYLSGWGSSINGQLSTLNLPTSDSAFQITTDGNDFYFMVISESMDNVDYATFFGGNVSREHVDGGTSRFDNKGVIYQSVCAGCDGNNDFPVKPNPGAVSTTNNSPNCNNGVFKFDMNTPLVVSDFQAPLIGCDLTIQFNNLTDTISNTLFYWDFGDGNSSNQHSPIHTYDTTGNYLVRLISIDSLS
;
A
#
# COMPACT_ATOMS: atom_id res chain seq x y z
N ASN A 1 18.84 -5.23 -10.41
CA ASN A 1 18.91 -4.64 -9.08
C ASN A 1 18.88 -3.13 -9.23
N SER A 2 17.69 -2.53 -9.23
CA SER A 2 17.56 -1.07 -9.17
C SER A 2 17.81 -0.66 -7.72
N THR A 3 18.99 -0.07 -7.48
CA THR A 3 19.27 0.56 -6.19
C THR A 3 18.37 1.78 -6.06
N ILE A 4 17.51 1.84 -5.03
CA ILE A 4 16.61 2.97 -4.75
C ILE A 4 17.42 4.26 -4.50
N SER A 5 18.66 4.12 -4.09
CA SER A 5 19.56 5.23 -3.81
C SER A 5 20.13 5.83 -5.09
N THR A 6 19.57 6.92 -5.54
CA THR A 6 20.20 7.79 -6.54
C THR A 6 21.08 8.85 -5.86
N GLN A 7 22.27 9.11 -6.42
CA GLN A 7 23.07 10.23 -5.97
C GLN A 7 22.23 11.52 -6.06
N LYS A 8 22.31 12.39 -5.06
CA LYS A 8 21.57 13.66 -4.97
C LYS A 8 20.05 13.48 -4.86
N SER A 9 19.54 12.39 -4.30
CA SER A 9 18.13 12.31 -3.93
C SER A 9 17.79 13.34 -2.84
N GLY A 10 16.64 13.98 -2.98
CA GLY A 10 16.20 15.03 -2.05
C GLY A 10 15.37 14.53 -0.87
N GLN A 11 15.07 13.23 -0.82
CA GLN A 11 14.20 12.60 0.18
C GLN A 11 14.79 11.27 0.66
N PHE A 12 14.40 10.85 1.85
CA PHE A 12 14.84 9.56 2.41
C PHE A 12 13.75 8.95 3.29
N ILE A 13 13.83 7.63 3.45
CA ILE A 13 13.11 6.84 4.45
C ILE A 13 14.14 6.23 5.38
N SER A 14 13.83 6.20 6.67
CA SER A 14 14.72 5.63 7.69
C SER A 14 13.95 4.83 8.71
N THR A 15 14.55 3.72 9.13
CA THR A 15 14.10 2.91 10.27
C THR A 15 15.05 3.12 11.44
N LEU A 16 14.49 3.50 12.57
CA LEU A 16 15.21 3.68 13.83
C LEU A 16 14.89 2.53 14.79
N SER A 17 15.78 2.29 15.75
CA SER A 17 15.51 1.36 16.86
C SER A 17 14.31 1.85 17.68
N SER A 18 13.65 0.94 18.41
CA SER A 18 12.52 1.29 19.29
C SER A 18 12.86 2.32 20.37
N SER A 19 14.13 2.37 20.77
CA SER A 19 14.67 3.39 21.69
C SER A 19 15.06 4.70 21.00
N LEU A 20 14.91 4.79 19.68
CA LEU A 20 15.33 5.94 18.83
C LEU A 20 16.84 6.26 18.92
N SER A 21 17.63 5.36 19.46
CA SER A 21 19.07 5.60 19.74
C SER A 21 19.99 5.20 18.59
N SER A 22 19.49 4.43 17.61
CA SER A 22 20.30 3.97 16.49
C SER A 22 19.49 3.94 15.19
N LEU A 23 20.17 4.29 14.10
CA LEU A 23 19.67 4.10 12.74
C LEU A 23 19.85 2.61 12.35
N ILE A 24 18.76 1.94 12.00
CA ILE A 24 18.79 0.54 11.56
C ILE A 24 19.04 0.47 10.06
N ARG A 25 18.24 1.22 9.28
CA ARG A 25 18.31 1.27 7.81
C ARG A 25 17.93 2.65 7.32
N SER A 26 18.41 3.02 6.14
CA SER A 26 17.99 4.22 5.45
C SER A 26 18.17 4.05 3.94
N SER A 27 17.22 4.54 3.16
CA SER A 27 17.31 4.61 1.72
C SER A 27 16.95 6.01 1.23
N ALA A 28 17.69 6.49 0.25
CA ALA A 28 17.39 7.75 -0.40
C ALA A 28 16.42 7.52 -1.57
N ILE A 29 15.45 8.40 -1.72
CA ILE A 29 14.40 8.32 -2.73
C ILE A 29 14.44 9.57 -3.58
N GLY A 30 14.29 9.44 -4.88
CA GLY A 30 14.12 10.57 -5.77
C GLY A 30 14.75 10.40 -7.15
N SER A 31 14.53 11.40 -7.99
CA SER A 31 15.04 11.49 -9.36
C SER A 31 16.53 11.83 -9.48
N GLY A 32 17.17 12.22 -8.37
CA GLY A 32 18.57 12.68 -8.37
C GLY A 32 18.77 14.16 -8.65
N LYS A 33 17.72 14.97 -8.66
CA LYS A 33 17.82 16.42 -8.91
C LYS A 33 18.36 17.25 -7.71
N GLY A 34 18.54 16.64 -6.56
CA GLY A 34 19.10 17.30 -5.36
C GLY A 34 18.08 18.05 -4.50
N THR A 35 16.80 18.00 -4.86
CA THR A 35 15.69 18.58 -4.14
C THR A 35 14.58 17.54 -4.01
N PRO A 36 13.62 17.66 -3.08
CA PRO A 36 12.48 16.78 -3.00
C PRO A 36 11.71 16.71 -4.33
N ASP A 37 11.28 15.52 -4.70
CA ASP A 37 10.48 15.27 -5.90
C ASP A 37 9.00 15.31 -5.60
N ILE A 38 8.60 14.80 -4.45
CA ILE A 38 7.20 14.70 -4.05
C ILE A 38 6.95 15.26 -2.66
N SER A 39 5.72 15.66 -2.41
CA SER A 39 5.18 15.91 -1.06
C SER A 39 4.52 14.63 -0.56
N PRO A 40 5.08 13.94 0.47
CA PRO A 40 4.46 12.74 1.01
C PRO A 40 3.10 13.04 1.63
N THR A 41 2.11 12.15 1.40
CA THR A 41 0.74 12.30 1.91
C THR A 41 0.30 11.15 2.80
N ALA A 42 0.80 9.94 2.56
CA ALA A 42 0.55 8.80 3.40
C ALA A 42 1.77 7.88 3.45
N PHE A 43 1.93 7.24 4.59
CA PHE A 43 3.01 6.28 4.83
C PHE A 43 2.48 5.13 5.68
N MET A 44 2.86 3.90 5.36
CA MET A 44 2.52 2.70 6.10
C MET A 44 3.70 1.73 6.06
N VAL A 45 3.80 0.92 7.07
CA VAL A 45 4.63 -0.30 7.08
C VAL A 45 3.70 -1.47 7.30
N ASP A 46 3.79 -2.47 6.44
CA ASP A 46 2.95 -3.66 6.55
C ASP A 46 3.53 -4.72 7.50
N LEU A 47 2.84 -5.85 7.61
CA LEU A 47 3.26 -6.96 8.47
C LEU A 47 4.53 -7.68 7.98
N CYS A 48 4.88 -7.51 6.71
CA CYS A 48 6.11 -8.02 6.09
C CYS A 48 7.26 -7.00 6.18
N ASN A 49 7.05 -5.87 6.88
CA ASN A 49 7.95 -4.72 6.99
C ASN A 49 8.23 -4.01 5.65
N SER A 50 7.39 -4.19 4.63
CA SER A 50 7.46 -3.38 3.41
C SER A 50 6.92 -1.98 3.65
N TYR A 51 7.53 -0.99 3.01
CA TYR A 51 7.23 0.43 3.21
C TYR A 51 6.38 0.95 2.07
N TYR A 52 5.18 1.41 2.38
CA TYR A 52 4.23 2.01 1.45
C TYR A 52 4.30 3.52 1.54
N LEU A 53 4.51 4.17 0.43
CA LEU A 53 4.57 5.62 0.33
C LEU A 53 3.59 6.12 -0.73
N SER A 54 2.83 7.14 -0.37
CA SER A 54 2.08 7.98 -1.30
C SER A 54 2.58 9.41 -1.22
N GLY A 55 2.67 10.06 -2.36
CA GLY A 55 3.00 11.48 -2.45
C GLY A 55 2.51 12.06 -3.78
N TRP A 56 2.76 13.33 -3.99
CA TRP A 56 2.45 14.03 -5.23
C TRP A 56 3.55 15.03 -5.57
N GLY A 57 3.81 15.18 -6.84
CA GLY A 57 4.65 16.25 -7.39
C GLY A 57 3.81 17.13 -8.29
N SER A 58 3.98 18.44 -8.18
CA SER A 58 3.30 19.39 -9.06
C SER A 58 4.01 20.72 -9.07
N SER A 59 3.98 21.36 -10.21
CA SER A 59 4.50 22.72 -10.40
C SER A 59 3.75 23.79 -9.58
N ILE A 60 2.57 23.46 -9.05
CA ILE A 60 1.83 24.33 -8.12
C ILE A 60 2.66 24.63 -6.88
N ASN A 61 3.43 23.68 -6.38
CA ASN A 61 4.24 23.81 -5.17
C ASN A 61 5.73 24.03 -5.49
N GLY A 62 6.00 24.79 -6.49
CA GLY A 62 7.36 25.24 -6.81
C GLY A 62 8.21 24.21 -7.52
N GLN A 63 9.07 23.46 -6.81
CA GLN A 63 10.07 22.59 -7.43
C GLN A 63 9.73 21.10 -7.37
N LEU A 64 8.54 20.74 -6.89
CA LEU A 64 8.11 19.35 -6.84
C LEU A 64 7.76 18.86 -8.26
N SER A 65 8.12 17.64 -8.58
CA SER A 65 7.79 17.03 -9.86
C SER A 65 8.02 15.52 -9.81
N THR A 66 7.10 14.76 -10.36
CA THR A 66 7.22 13.31 -10.50
C THR A 66 8.12 12.86 -11.65
N LEU A 67 8.63 13.79 -12.46
CA LEU A 67 9.53 13.46 -13.59
C LEU A 67 10.76 12.67 -13.13
N ASN A 68 11.09 11.62 -13.89
CA ASN A 68 12.25 10.75 -13.68
C ASN A 68 12.22 9.92 -12.39
N LEU A 69 11.09 9.84 -11.70
CA LEU A 69 10.90 8.83 -10.65
C LEU A 69 10.75 7.45 -11.30
N PRO A 70 11.26 6.38 -10.66
CA PRO A 70 11.18 5.03 -11.21
C PRO A 70 9.76 4.49 -11.19
N THR A 71 9.43 3.60 -12.12
CA THR A 71 8.20 2.80 -12.13
C THR A 71 8.54 1.31 -12.24
N SER A 72 7.67 0.45 -11.70
CA SER A 72 7.77 -0.99 -11.89
C SER A 72 7.20 -1.43 -13.24
N ASP A 73 7.56 -2.63 -13.70
CA ASP A 73 7.02 -3.21 -14.94
C ASP A 73 5.48 -3.43 -14.87
N SER A 74 4.95 -3.62 -13.66
CA SER A 74 3.52 -3.78 -13.38
C SER A 74 2.79 -2.48 -13.08
N ALA A 75 3.42 -1.32 -13.29
CA ALA A 75 2.85 -0.02 -13.00
C ALA A 75 1.52 0.22 -13.73
N PHE A 76 0.57 0.84 -13.03
CA PHE A 76 -0.68 1.29 -13.65
C PHE A 76 -0.43 2.37 -14.72
N GLN A 77 0.48 3.30 -14.43
CA GLN A 77 0.88 4.41 -15.31
C GLN A 77 2.40 4.58 -15.25
N ILE A 78 3.06 4.46 -16.41
CA ILE A 78 4.53 4.54 -16.52
C ILE A 78 5.03 5.91 -16.98
N THR A 79 4.12 6.80 -17.39
CA THR A 79 4.44 8.14 -17.88
C THR A 79 3.81 9.20 -16.99
N THR A 80 4.45 10.35 -16.88
CA THR A 80 4.00 11.49 -16.10
C THR A 80 4.31 12.79 -16.83
N ASP A 81 3.48 13.82 -16.68
CA ASP A 81 3.79 15.18 -17.07
C ASP A 81 4.58 15.95 -15.97
N GLY A 82 4.79 15.30 -14.84
CA GLY A 82 5.48 15.86 -13.67
C GLY A 82 4.55 16.36 -12.58
N ASN A 83 3.22 16.30 -12.78
CA ASN A 83 2.20 16.85 -11.89
C ASN A 83 1.24 15.79 -11.35
N ASP A 84 1.70 14.57 -11.14
CA ASP A 84 0.90 13.41 -10.76
C ASP A 84 1.07 13.00 -9.29
N PHE A 85 0.20 12.13 -8.84
CA PHE A 85 0.48 11.29 -7.67
C PHE A 85 1.53 10.23 -8.01
N TYR A 86 2.27 9.84 -6.99
CA TYR A 86 3.26 8.77 -7.06
C TYR A 86 3.07 7.83 -5.88
N PHE A 87 2.91 6.55 -6.19
CA PHE A 87 2.78 5.48 -5.20
C PHE A 87 3.95 4.54 -5.32
N MET A 88 4.49 4.10 -4.17
CA MET A 88 5.65 3.23 -4.13
C MET A 88 5.57 2.27 -2.97
N VAL A 89 6.00 1.02 -3.22
CA VAL A 89 6.26 0.00 -2.21
C VAL A 89 7.73 -0.37 -2.26
N ILE A 90 8.37 -0.34 -1.13
CA ILE A 90 9.79 -0.63 -0.97
C ILE A 90 9.92 -1.86 -0.08
N SER A 91 10.80 -2.78 -0.45
CA SER A 91 11.12 -3.98 0.32
C SER A 91 11.55 -3.68 1.76
N GLU A 92 11.41 -4.65 2.66
CA GLU A 92 11.91 -4.57 4.04
C GLU A 92 13.39 -4.18 4.11
N SER A 93 14.23 -4.71 3.21
CA SER A 93 15.66 -4.41 3.13
C SER A 93 15.97 -2.99 2.67
N MET A 94 14.99 -2.26 2.13
CA MET A 94 15.12 -0.91 1.52
C MET A 94 16.09 -0.86 0.33
N ASP A 95 16.31 -1.97 -0.34
CA ASP A 95 17.22 -2.07 -1.50
C ASP A 95 16.49 -2.35 -2.82
N ASN A 96 15.17 -2.59 -2.77
CA ASN A 96 14.34 -2.87 -3.92
C ASN A 96 13.05 -2.06 -3.89
N VAL A 97 12.59 -1.66 -5.08
CA VAL A 97 11.23 -1.13 -5.30
C VAL A 97 10.38 -2.29 -5.82
N ASP A 98 9.46 -2.76 -4.97
CA ASP A 98 8.58 -3.87 -5.30
C ASP A 98 7.45 -3.44 -6.23
N TYR A 99 6.96 -2.22 -6.03
CA TYR A 99 5.97 -1.57 -6.89
C TYR A 99 6.17 -0.06 -6.92
N ALA A 100 6.02 0.56 -8.10
CA ALA A 100 5.95 2.01 -8.21
C ALA A 100 5.16 2.42 -9.45
N THR A 101 4.32 3.45 -9.31
CA THR A 101 3.45 3.93 -10.39
C THR A 101 3.14 5.40 -10.23
N PHE A 102 2.85 6.06 -11.36
CA PHE A 102 2.17 7.34 -11.37
C PHE A 102 0.65 7.15 -11.38
N PHE A 103 -0.08 8.21 -11.01
CA PHE A 103 -1.52 8.28 -11.10
C PHE A 103 -1.96 9.73 -11.24
N GLY A 104 -2.42 10.12 -12.43
CA GLY A 104 -2.85 11.49 -12.72
C GLY A 104 -3.25 11.69 -14.17
N GLY A 105 -3.54 12.92 -14.53
CA GLY A 105 -3.84 13.32 -15.90
C GLY A 105 -2.58 13.46 -16.76
N ASN A 106 -2.76 13.98 -17.98
CA ASN A 106 -1.64 14.23 -18.88
C ASN A 106 -1.28 15.72 -18.97
N VAL A 107 -2.11 16.59 -18.43
CA VAL A 107 -1.96 18.05 -18.48
C VAL A 107 -2.48 18.76 -17.24
N SER A 108 -3.28 18.10 -16.39
CA SER A 108 -3.76 18.68 -15.14
C SER A 108 -2.70 18.63 -14.06
N ARG A 109 -2.81 19.54 -13.10
CA ARG A 109 -1.87 19.64 -11.97
C ARG A 109 -2.52 19.12 -10.70
N GLU A 110 -2.44 17.81 -10.50
CA GLU A 110 -2.98 17.17 -9.31
C GLU A 110 -2.16 17.51 -8.06
N HIS A 111 -2.84 17.64 -6.92
CA HIS A 111 -2.21 17.88 -5.63
C HIS A 111 -3.15 17.57 -4.46
N VAL A 112 -2.63 17.67 -3.25
CA VAL A 112 -3.41 17.53 -2.01
C VAL A 112 -3.35 18.82 -1.22
N ASP A 113 -4.49 19.44 -1.01
CA ASP A 113 -4.67 20.61 -0.15
C ASP A 113 -5.30 20.17 1.17
N GLY A 114 -4.50 19.67 2.10
CA GLY A 114 -4.99 19.25 3.42
C GLY A 114 -6.02 18.12 3.40
N GLY A 115 -6.12 17.41 2.28
CA GLY A 115 -6.98 16.24 2.14
C GLY A 115 -6.53 15.06 3.00
N THR A 116 -7.42 14.10 3.18
CA THR A 116 -7.08 12.85 3.87
C THR A 116 -6.48 11.85 2.91
N SER A 117 -5.33 11.31 3.28
CA SER A 117 -4.67 10.21 2.58
C SER A 117 -4.31 9.15 3.61
N ARG A 118 -4.64 7.89 3.33
CA ARG A 118 -4.30 6.80 4.24
C ARG A 118 -4.23 5.48 3.50
N PHE A 119 -3.38 4.59 3.99
CA PHE A 119 -3.41 3.18 3.64
C PHE A 119 -4.32 2.42 4.63
N ASP A 120 -4.98 1.38 4.15
CA ASP A 120 -5.49 0.33 5.02
C ASP A 120 -4.42 -0.75 5.26
N ASN A 121 -4.73 -1.73 6.09
CA ASN A 121 -3.79 -2.82 6.42
C ASN A 121 -3.50 -3.79 5.27
N LYS A 122 -4.15 -3.61 4.12
CA LYS A 122 -3.93 -4.39 2.89
C LYS A 122 -3.11 -3.62 1.85
N GLY A 123 -2.58 -2.45 2.19
CA GLY A 123 -1.81 -1.62 1.26
C GLY A 123 -2.64 -0.81 0.27
N VAL A 124 -3.96 -0.79 0.45
CA VAL A 124 -4.84 0.03 -0.40
C VAL A 124 -4.84 1.46 0.08
N ILE A 125 -4.61 2.40 -0.83
CA ILE A 125 -4.66 3.83 -0.51
C ILE A 125 -6.02 4.44 -0.83
N TYR A 126 -6.49 5.29 0.07
CA TYR A 126 -7.70 6.11 -0.05
C TYR A 126 -7.28 7.57 0.03
N GLN A 127 -7.63 8.35 -1.00
CA GLN A 127 -7.27 9.77 -1.05
C GLN A 127 -8.43 10.65 -1.48
N SER A 128 -8.48 11.87 -0.90
CA SER A 128 -9.28 13.00 -1.35
C SER A 128 -8.32 14.08 -1.82
N VAL A 129 -8.47 14.54 -3.05
CA VAL A 129 -7.45 15.31 -3.78
C VAL A 129 -8.06 16.45 -4.59
N CYS A 130 -7.25 17.39 -4.98
CA CYS A 130 -7.55 18.32 -6.06
C CYS A 130 -7.16 17.64 -7.39
N ALA A 131 -8.14 17.44 -8.25
CA ALA A 131 -8.01 16.75 -9.52
C ALA A 131 -8.51 17.61 -10.68
N GLY A 132 -7.97 17.38 -11.88
CA GLY A 132 -8.36 18.09 -13.08
C GLY A 132 -8.14 19.60 -12.98
N CYS A 133 -7.07 20.04 -12.33
CA CYS A 133 -6.79 21.46 -12.16
C CYS A 133 -6.60 22.17 -13.49
N ASP A 134 -6.78 23.51 -13.49
CA ASP A 134 -6.83 24.37 -14.67
C ASP A 134 -8.06 24.09 -15.57
N GLY A 135 -9.11 23.49 -15.02
CA GLY A 135 -10.33 23.15 -15.78
C GLY A 135 -10.18 21.93 -16.68
N ASN A 136 -9.11 21.15 -16.52
CA ASN A 136 -8.87 19.94 -17.29
C ASN A 136 -9.81 18.79 -16.88
N ASN A 137 -10.02 17.84 -17.78
CA ASN A 137 -10.90 16.68 -17.55
C ASN A 137 -10.20 15.36 -17.90
N ASP A 138 -8.93 15.25 -17.54
CA ASP A 138 -8.05 14.15 -17.91
C ASP A 138 -7.60 13.29 -16.72
N PHE A 139 -8.06 13.61 -15.50
CA PHE A 139 -7.82 12.76 -14.33
C PHE A 139 -8.42 11.37 -14.57
N PRO A 140 -7.70 10.27 -14.25
CA PRO A 140 -8.13 8.91 -14.51
C PRO A 140 -9.40 8.56 -13.71
N VAL A 141 -10.56 8.60 -14.34
CA VAL A 141 -11.87 8.25 -13.77
C VAL A 141 -12.45 7.09 -14.56
N LYS A 142 -12.75 5.98 -13.89
CA LYS A 142 -13.39 4.83 -14.54
C LYS A 142 -14.90 4.97 -14.48
N PRO A 143 -15.59 4.99 -15.64
CA PRO A 143 -17.04 5.21 -15.69
C PRO A 143 -17.88 4.00 -15.25
N ASN A 144 -17.33 2.77 -15.11
CA ASN A 144 -18.14 1.59 -14.75
C ASN A 144 -17.31 0.47 -14.09
N PRO A 145 -17.75 -0.07 -12.93
CA PRO A 145 -18.88 0.43 -12.13
C PRO A 145 -18.45 1.62 -11.30
N GLY A 146 -19.09 2.76 -11.44
CA GLY A 146 -19.17 3.54 -10.28
C GLY A 146 -18.50 4.85 -10.09
N ALA A 147 -17.98 5.57 -11.06
CA ALA A 147 -17.80 7.02 -10.83
C ALA A 147 -19.15 7.72 -10.89
N VAL A 148 -19.50 8.50 -9.86
CA VAL A 148 -20.72 9.31 -9.84
C VAL A 148 -20.67 10.38 -10.93
N SER A 149 -19.48 10.91 -11.21
CA SER A 149 -19.21 11.84 -12.30
C SER A 149 -17.83 11.55 -12.88
N THR A 150 -17.70 11.66 -14.20
CA THR A 150 -16.44 11.54 -14.94
C THR A 150 -16.00 12.88 -15.52
N THR A 151 -16.71 13.96 -15.22
CA THR A 151 -16.50 15.28 -15.82
C THR A 151 -16.18 16.30 -14.74
N ASN A 152 -15.05 17.00 -14.93
CA ASN A 152 -14.78 18.22 -14.18
C ASN A 152 -15.60 19.37 -14.77
N ASN A 153 -16.55 19.90 -13.99
CA ASN A 153 -17.37 21.05 -14.36
C ASN A 153 -16.85 22.36 -13.73
N SER A 154 -15.72 22.31 -13.05
CA SER A 154 -15.08 23.49 -12.48
C SER A 154 -14.16 24.16 -13.51
N PRO A 155 -14.05 25.47 -13.56
CA PRO A 155 -13.03 26.15 -14.37
C PRO A 155 -11.62 26.02 -13.76
N ASN A 156 -11.50 25.41 -12.61
CA ASN A 156 -10.27 25.16 -11.87
C ASN A 156 -10.22 23.70 -11.41
N CYS A 157 -9.62 23.39 -10.26
CA CYS A 157 -9.61 22.05 -9.68
C CYS A 157 -11.01 21.60 -9.25
N ASN A 158 -11.24 20.31 -9.27
CA ASN A 158 -12.39 19.67 -8.64
C ASN A 158 -11.91 18.71 -7.53
N ASN A 159 -12.81 18.36 -6.62
CA ASN A 159 -12.50 17.36 -5.61
C ASN A 159 -12.62 15.97 -6.22
N GLY A 160 -11.52 15.25 -6.29
CA GLY A 160 -11.46 13.84 -6.66
C GLY A 160 -11.32 12.97 -5.41
N VAL A 161 -12.02 11.82 -5.39
CA VAL A 161 -11.85 10.79 -4.36
C VAL A 161 -11.59 9.48 -5.06
N PHE A 162 -10.54 8.78 -4.63
CA PHE A 162 -10.22 7.48 -5.20
C PHE A 162 -9.74 6.48 -4.16
N LYS A 163 -9.93 5.22 -4.52
CA LYS A 163 -9.28 4.05 -3.92
C LYS A 163 -8.31 3.50 -4.96
N PHE A 164 -7.05 3.34 -4.58
CA PHE A 164 -6.04 2.72 -5.43
C PHE A 164 -5.48 1.49 -4.72
N ASP A 165 -5.61 0.34 -5.37
CA ASP A 165 -5.05 -0.93 -4.93
C ASP A 165 -3.78 -1.19 -5.72
N MET A 166 -2.65 -1.27 -5.02
CA MET A 166 -1.35 -1.50 -5.67
C MET A 166 -1.17 -2.97 -6.09
N ASN A 167 -2.16 -3.80 -5.73
CA ASN A 167 -2.15 -5.24 -6.02
C ASN A 167 -0.80 -5.90 -5.65
N THR A 168 -0.18 -5.38 -4.59
CA THR A 168 0.97 -6.04 -3.99
C THR A 168 0.46 -7.28 -3.25
N PRO A 169 1.09 -8.44 -3.41
CA PRO A 169 0.63 -9.68 -2.78
C PRO A 169 0.82 -9.61 -1.26
N LEU A 170 -0.06 -8.92 -0.57
CA LEU A 170 -0.11 -8.91 0.87
C LEU A 170 -1.12 -9.94 1.35
N VAL A 171 -0.64 -11.06 1.84
CA VAL A 171 -1.46 -12.06 2.50
C VAL A 171 -1.65 -11.67 3.96
N VAL A 172 -2.81 -11.13 4.28
CA VAL A 172 -3.20 -10.82 5.67
C VAL A 172 -4.00 -11.99 6.22
N SER A 173 -3.44 -12.73 7.18
CA SER A 173 -4.15 -13.81 7.86
C SER A 173 -5.35 -13.25 8.61
N ASP A 174 -6.53 -13.79 8.31
CA ASP A 174 -7.78 -13.49 9.02
C ASP A 174 -8.62 -14.75 9.17
N PHE A 175 -9.29 -14.89 10.30
CA PHE A 175 -10.19 -16.02 10.53
C PHE A 175 -11.28 -15.71 11.55
N GLN A 176 -12.33 -16.50 11.48
CA GLN A 176 -13.43 -16.49 12.44
C GLN A 176 -13.54 -17.83 13.16
N ALA A 177 -13.66 -17.77 14.46
CA ALA A 177 -14.01 -18.89 15.33
C ALA A 177 -14.93 -18.41 16.45
N PRO A 178 -15.74 -19.30 17.08
CA PRO A 178 -16.49 -18.94 18.27
C PRO A 178 -15.55 -18.52 19.39
N LEU A 179 -15.77 -17.35 20.02
CA LEU A 179 -15.02 -16.91 21.20
C LEU A 179 -15.31 -17.81 22.44
N ILE A 180 -16.49 -18.42 22.48
CA ILE A 180 -16.93 -19.36 23.51
C ILE A 180 -17.62 -20.53 22.80
N GLY A 181 -17.07 -21.72 22.93
CA GLY A 181 -17.66 -22.97 22.46
C GLY A 181 -18.26 -23.74 23.61
N CYS A 182 -19.48 -24.29 23.44
CA CYS A 182 -20.08 -25.25 24.37
C CYS A 182 -19.58 -26.68 24.16
N ASP A 183 -19.02 -26.94 22.98
CA ASP A 183 -18.42 -28.21 22.56
C ASP A 183 -16.90 -28.12 22.51
N LEU A 184 -16.22 -29.24 22.65
CA LEU A 184 -14.77 -29.34 22.50
C LEU A 184 -14.33 -29.26 21.03
N THR A 185 -15.27 -29.42 20.09
CA THR A 185 -15.02 -29.39 18.65
C THR A 185 -15.37 -28.03 18.09
N ILE A 186 -14.37 -27.36 17.50
CA ILE A 186 -14.48 -25.99 16.97
C ILE A 186 -14.21 -26.01 15.47
N GLN A 187 -15.08 -25.35 14.70
CA GLN A 187 -14.86 -25.04 13.29
C GLN A 187 -14.13 -23.70 13.19
N PHE A 188 -13.01 -23.67 12.51
CA PHE A 188 -12.27 -22.46 12.17
C PHE A 188 -12.56 -22.10 10.70
N ASN A 189 -13.06 -20.91 10.46
CA ASN A 189 -13.35 -20.40 9.13
C ASN A 189 -12.23 -19.42 8.72
N ASN A 190 -11.46 -19.77 7.73
CA ASN A 190 -10.43 -18.90 7.17
C ASN A 190 -11.09 -17.78 6.37
N LEU A 191 -10.77 -16.54 6.68
CA LEU A 191 -11.22 -15.32 5.99
C LEU A 191 -10.06 -14.60 5.30
N THR A 192 -8.87 -15.20 5.27
CA THR A 192 -7.71 -14.66 4.58
C THR A 192 -8.05 -14.43 3.11
N ASP A 193 -7.82 -13.21 2.62
CA ASP A 193 -7.87 -12.95 1.18
C ASP A 193 -6.71 -13.69 0.51
N THR A 194 -7.02 -14.73 -0.25
CA THR A 194 -6.03 -15.60 -0.85
C THR A 194 -5.67 -15.17 -2.26
N ILE A 195 -4.37 -15.14 -2.54
CA ILE A 195 -3.84 -15.28 -3.90
C ILE A 195 -3.65 -16.76 -4.22
N SER A 196 -3.57 -17.09 -5.50
CA SER A 196 -3.26 -18.47 -5.93
C SER A 196 -1.91 -18.90 -5.33
N ASN A 197 -1.87 -19.98 -4.59
CA ASN A 197 -0.71 -20.56 -3.90
C ASN A 197 -0.44 -20.10 -2.45
N THR A 198 -1.45 -19.57 -1.76
CA THR A 198 -1.34 -19.32 -0.32
C THR A 198 -1.34 -20.65 0.45
N LEU A 199 -0.32 -20.85 1.28
CA LEU A 199 -0.22 -21.94 2.23
C LEU A 199 -0.73 -21.48 3.60
N PHE A 200 -1.36 -22.39 4.35
CA PHE A 200 -1.90 -22.12 5.67
C PHE A 200 -1.26 -23.02 6.71
N TYR A 201 -0.99 -22.47 7.87
CA TYR A 201 -0.58 -23.22 9.05
C TYR A 201 -1.37 -22.72 10.27
N TRP A 202 -2.11 -23.63 10.87
CA TRP A 202 -2.87 -23.40 12.11
C TRP A 202 -2.12 -24.00 13.28
N ASP A 203 -1.99 -23.23 14.35
CA ASP A 203 -1.57 -23.68 15.67
C ASP A 203 -2.78 -23.48 16.61
N PHE A 204 -3.30 -24.55 17.17
CA PHE A 204 -4.52 -24.50 18.01
C PHE A 204 -4.23 -24.16 19.46
N GLY A 205 -2.95 -24.02 19.85
CA GLY A 205 -2.54 -23.63 21.21
C GLY A 205 -2.58 -24.77 22.22
N ASP A 206 -2.83 -26.00 21.80
CA ASP A 206 -2.80 -27.24 22.59
C ASP A 206 -1.70 -28.22 22.18
N GLY A 207 -0.83 -27.76 21.28
CA GLY A 207 0.26 -28.56 20.69
C GLY A 207 -0.11 -29.25 19.37
N ASN A 208 -1.37 -29.15 18.93
CA ASN A 208 -1.82 -29.65 17.66
C ASN A 208 -1.82 -28.54 16.59
N SER A 209 -1.73 -28.94 15.32
CA SER A 209 -1.67 -28.04 14.16
C SER A 209 -2.42 -28.60 12.96
N SER A 210 -2.69 -27.74 11.95
CA SER A 210 -3.32 -28.14 10.68
C SER A 210 -2.84 -27.25 9.54
N ASN A 211 -2.79 -27.82 8.33
CA ASN A 211 -2.53 -27.07 7.08
C ASN A 211 -3.81 -26.93 6.21
N GLN A 212 -4.96 -27.30 6.71
CA GLN A 212 -6.22 -27.18 5.97
C GLN A 212 -6.64 -25.71 5.88
N HIS A 213 -7.34 -25.35 4.81
CA HIS A 213 -7.84 -23.99 4.62
C HIS A 213 -8.76 -23.56 5.78
N SER A 214 -9.73 -24.38 6.13
CA SER A 214 -10.71 -24.11 7.20
C SER A 214 -10.89 -25.37 8.04
N PRO A 215 -10.01 -25.63 9.02
CA PRO A 215 -10.01 -26.88 9.78
C PRO A 215 -11.14 -26.95 10.80
N ILE A 216 -11.48 -28.19 11.15
CA ILE A 216 -12.20 -28.51 12.39
C ILE A 216 -11.18 -29.09 13.35
N HIS A 217 -11.17 -28.63 14.59
CA HIS A 217 -10.31 -29.12 15.64
C HIS A 217 -11.09 -29.51 16.88
N THR A 218 -10.73 -30.62 17.53
CA THR A 218 -11.33 -31.07 18.78
C THR A 218 -10.28 -31.04 19.89
N TYR A 219 -10.55 -30.24 20.92
CA TYR A 219 -9.71 -30.13 22.11
C TYR A 219 -9.99 -31.27 23.08
N ASP A 220 -8.96 -31.75 23.75
CA ASP A 220 -9.12 -32.84 24.74
C ASP A 220 -9.79 -32.39 26.03
N THR A 221 -9.66 -31.12 26.40
CA THR A 221 -10.20 -30.53 27.63
C THR A 221 -10.75 -29.14 27.38
N THR A 222 -11.60 -28.70 28.30
CA THR A 222 -12.03 -27.28 28.35
C THR A 222 -10.87 -26.40 28.83
N GLY A 223 -10.69 -25.24 28.19
CA GLY A 223 -9.62 -24.29 28.51
C GLY A 223 -9.66 -23.03 27.69
N ASN A 224 -8.68 -22.17 27.88
CA ASN A 224 -8.42 -21.03 27.02
C ASN A 224 -7.23 -21.36 26.12
N TYR A 225 -7.45 -21.36 24.84
CA TYR A 225 -6.45 -21.70 23.83
C TYR A 225 -6.15 -20.47 22.96
N LEU A 226 -4.87 -20.19 22.77
CA LEU A 226 -4.42 -19.13 21.86
C LEU A 226 -4.22 -19.73 20.46
N VAL A 227 -5.21 -19.55 19.61
CA VAL A 227 -5.13 -20.03 18.21
C VAL A 227 -4.43 -19.02 17.34
N ARG A 228 -3.56 -19.50 16.45
CA ARG A 228 -2.83 -18.72 15.45
C ARG A 228 -3.05 -19.28 14.06
N LEU A 229 -3.27 -18.38 13.11
CA LEU A 229 -3.23 -18.68 11.68
C LEU A 229 -2.04 -17.96 11.07
N ILE A 230 -1.19 -18.70 10.37
CA ILE A 230 -0.12 -18.17 9.54
C ILE A 230 -0.49 -18.48 8.08
N SER A 231 -0.48 -17.44 7.26
CA SER A 231 -0.71 -17.55 5.82
C SER A 231 0.56 -17.12 5.09
N ILE A 232 1.03 -17.93 4.16
CA ILE A 232 2.30 -17.73 3.47
C ILE A 232 2.01 -17.71 1.97
N ASP A 233 2.46 -16.67 1.27
CA ASP A 233 2.56 -16.71 -0.18
C ASP A 233 3.75 -17.58 -0.57
N SER A 234 3.52 -18.64 -1.33
CA SER A 234 4.58 -19.55 -1.75
C SER A 234 5.37 -19.08 -2.97
N LEU A 235 5.07 -17.88 -3.50
CA LEU A 235 5.74 -17.29 -4.67
C LEU A 235 6.60 -16.06 -4.32
N SER A 236 6.63 -15.63 -3.07
CA SER A 236 7.44 -14.53 -2.58
C SER A 236 8.80 -14.98 -2.04
#